data_49ba09e7df739b69eb70f825626a49f0
#
_entry.id   49ba09e7df739b69eb70f825626a49f0
#
_cell.length_a   1.000
_cell.length_b   1.000
_cell.length_c   1.000
_cell.angle_alpha   90.00
_cell.angle_beta   90.00
_cell.angle_gamma   90.00
#
_symmetry.space_group_name_H-M   'P 1'
#
loop_
_entity.id
_entity.type
_entity.pdbx_description
1 polymer ?
#
loop_
_entity_poly.entity_id
_entity_poly.type
_entity_poly.pdbx_seq_one_letter_code
_entity_poly.pdbx_strand_id
1 'polypeptide(L)'
;MTAVVFDVGETLVDETAAWTALAAAASVPCLALFGVLGGLAASGEDHRFAFELLGIEAPPWTGYTSADLYPDALPCLERLRAEGYVVGIAGNQPASCKAFLDEAGVDVDFVASSSAWHVEKPAPAFFERIVTETGLPPAEIAYVGDRVDNDVVPAANAGMVAVHVRRGPWGYLQARWPEVERAAIRLDSLAELPEALAHV
;
A
#
# COMPACT_ATOMS: atom_id res chain seq x y z
N MET A 1 15.32 12.00 7.45
CA MET A 1 14.01 11.76 6.78
C MET A 1 13.09 12.93 7.03
N THR A 2 12.40 13.41 5.98
CA THR A 2 11.56 14.62 6.09
C THR A 2 10.10 14.32 5.74
N ALA A 3 9.86 13.34 4.85
CA ALA A 3 8.52 12.90 4.48
C ALA A 3 8.35 11.39 4.57
N VAL A 4 7.10 10.95 4.84
CA VAL A 4 6.70 9.55 4.82
C VAL A 4 5.43 9.42 3.97
N VAL A 5 5.49 8.58 2.95
CA VAL A 5 4.38 8.35 2.02
C VAL A 5 3.96 6.89 2.09
N PHE A 6 2.67 6.65 2.22
CA PHE A 6 2.10 5.32 2.41
C PHE A 6 1.33 4.84 1.19
N ASP A 7 1.46 3.57 0.87
CA ASP A 7 0.44 2.84 0.11
C ASP A 7 -0.84 2.67 0.95
N VAL A 8 -1.90 2.13 0.36
CA VAL A 8 -3.22 1.98 0.99
C VAL A 8 -3.53 0.52 1.30
N GLY A 9 -3.73 -0.31 0.27
CA GLY A 9 -4.12 -1.71 0.43
C GLY A 9 -3.04 -2.52 1.14
N GLU A 10 -3.43 -3.33 2.11
CA GLU A 10 -2.52 -4.15 2.93
C GLU A 10 -1.35 -3.36 3.56
N THR A 11 -1.46 -2.03 3.55
CA THR A 11 -0.54 -1.12 4.26
C THR A 11 -1.27 -0.34 5.35
N LEU A 12 -2.25 0.46 4.99
CA LEU A 12 -3.14 1.17 5.92
C LEU A 12 -4.48 0.45 6.11
N VAL A 13 -4.91 -0.31 5.12
CA VAL A 13 -6.22 -0.98 5.03
C VAL A 13 -6.04 -2.50 4.97
N ASP A 14 -6.74 -3.22 5.82
CA ASP A 14 -6.95 -4.67 5.74
C ASP A 14 -8.01 -4.96 4.67
N GLU A 15 -7.60 -5.52 3.55
CA GLU A 15 -8.48 -5.79 2.42
C GLU A 15 -9.37 -7.04 2.60
N THR A 16 -9.27 -7.75 3.72
CA THR A 16 -9.99 -9.01 3.97
C THR A 16 -11.50 -8.88 3.77
N ALA A 17 -12.11 -7.81 4.31
CA ALA A 17 -13.56 -7.60 4.19
C ALA A 17 -13.95 -7.29 2.74
N ALA A 18 -13.19 -6.46 2.04
CA ALA A 18 -13.43 -6.11 0.64
C ALA A 18 -13.34 -7.34 -0.28
N TRP A 19 -12.30 -8.16 -0.16
CA TRP A 19 -12.16 -9.40 -0.92
C TRP A 19 -13.22 -10.44 -0.55
N THR A 20 -13.66 -10.49 0.71
CA THR A 20 -14.77 -11.35 1.15
C THR A 20 -16.08 -10.91 0.49
N ALA A 21 -16.35 -9.61 0.43
CA ALA A 21 -17.53 -9.07 -0.25
C ALA A 21 -17.52 -9.36 -1.75
N LEU A 22 -16.36 -9.22 -2.41
CA LEU A 22 -16.19 -9.58 -3.83
C LEU A 22 -16.42 -11.07 -4.07
N ALA A 23 -15.90 -11.96 -3.22
CA ALA A 23 -16.14 -13.39 -3.31
C ALA A 23 -17.65 -13.71 -3.22
N ALA A 24 -18.36 -13.07 -2.27
CA ALA A 24 -19.79 -13.24 -2.10
C ALA A 24 -20.58 -12.74 -3.33
N ALA A 25 -20.25 -11.54 -3.84
CA ALA A 25 -20.88 -10.98 -5.03
C ALA A 25 -20.69 -11.85 -6.28
N ALA A 26 -19.51 -12.46 -6.40
CA ALA A 26 -19.17 -13.39 -7.49
C ALA A 26 -19.71 -14.82 -7.27
N SER A 27 -20.35 -15.10 -6.13
CA SER A 27 -20.79 -16.46 -5.74
C SER A 27 -19.63 -17.48 -5.71
N VAL A 28 -18.44 -17.04 -5.30
CA VAL A 28 -17.23 -17.88 -5.17
C VAL A 28 -16.93 -18.11 -3.69
N PRO A 29 -16.56 -19.32 -3.26
CA PRO A 29 -16.09 -19.55 -1.90
C PRO A 29 -14.84 -18.66 -1.59
N CYS A 30 -14.84 -17.96 -0.44
CA CYS A 30 -13.70 -17.13 -0.03
C CYS A 30 -12.36 -17.86 -0.08
N LEU A 31 -12.34 -19.14 0.35
CA LEU A 31 -11.12 -19.97 0.29
C LEU A 31 -10.58 -20.14 -1.13
N ALA A 32 -11.45 -20.23 -2.14
CA ALA A 32 -11.03 -20.35 -3.54
C ALA A 32 -10.42 -19.04 -4.02
N LEU A 33 -11.07 -17.90 -3.78
CA LEU A 33 -10.54 -16.58 -4.16
C LEU A 33 -9.22 -16.27 -3.43
N PHE A 34 -9.15 -16.50 -2.12
CA PHE A 34 -7.93 -16.26 -1.35
C PHE A 34 -6.79 -17.18 -1.75
N GLY A 35 -7.10 -18.43 -2.12
CA GLY A 35 -6.12 -19.35 -2.69
C GLY A 35 -5.54 -18.86 -4.03
N VAL A 36 -6.39 -18.31 -4.91
CA VAL A 36 -5.95 -17.69 -6.18
C VAL A 36 -5.12 -16.45 -5.93
N LEU A 37 -5.56 -15.54 -5.03
CA LEU A 37 -4.77 -14.35 -4.66
C LEU A 37 -3.39 -14.74 -4.11
N GLY A 38 -3.33 -15.75 -3.21
CA GLY A 38 -2.05 -16.27 -2.71
C GLY A 38 -1.18 -16.88 -3.81
N GLY A 39 -1.77 -17.55 -4.80
CA GLY A 39 -1.06 -18.05 -5.98
C GLY A 39 -0.46 -16.92 -6.83
N LEU A 40 -1.25 -15.89 -7.13
CA LEU A 40 -0.80 -14.70 -7.86
C LEU A 40 0.34 -13.98 -7.11
N ALA A 41 0.17 -13.79 -5.80
CA ALA A 41 1.21 -13.17 -4.97
C ALA A 41 2.52 -13.97 -4.99
N ALA A 42 2.45 -15.31 -4.95
CA ALA A 42 3.63 -16.17 -5.01
C ALA A 42 4.33 -16.13 -6.37
N SER A 43 3.58 -15.90 -7.46
CA SER A 43 4.10 -15.81 -8.83
C SER A 43 4.53 -14.39 -9.21
N GLY A 44 4.29 -13.37 -8.36
CA GLY A 44 4.53 -11.97 -8.69
C GLY A 44 3.55 -11.41 -9.72
N GLU A 45 2.36 -12.00 -9.80
CA GLU A 45 1.32 -11.57 -10.73
C GLU A 45 0.34 -10.59 -10.08
N ASP A 46 -0.40 -9.87 -10.91
CA ASP A 46 -1.35 -8.85 -10.47
C ASP A 46 -2.64 -9.50 -9.95
N HIS A 47 -3.16 -9.03 -8.81
CA HIS A 47 -4.42 -9.46 -8.22
C HIS A 47 -5.63 -9.32 -9.17
N ARG A 48 -5.56 -8.41 -10.14
CA ARG A 48 -6.60 -8.18 -11.16
C ARG A 48 -6.89 -9.42 -12.01
N PHE A 49 -5.96 -10.37 -12.10
CA PHE A 49 -6.17 -11.65 -12.79
C PHE A 49 -6.97 -12.67 -11.98
N ALA A 50 -7.29 -12.41 -10.71
CA ALA A 50 -7.93 -13.40 -9.84
C ALA A 50 -9.26 -13.92 -10.39
N PHE A 51 -10.12 -13.05 -10.88
CA PHE A 51 -11.44 -13.45 -11.42
C PHE A 51 -11.34 -14.09 -12.79
N GLU A 52 -10.39 -13.68 -13.63
CA GLU A 52 -10.10 -14.34 -14.90
C GLU A 52 -9.66 -15.79 -14.69
N LEU A 53 -8.74 -16.04 -13.74
CA LEU A 53 -8.29 -17.40 -13.38
C LEU A 53 -9.41 -18.27 -12.82
N LEU A 54 -10.39 -17.67 -12.17
CA LEU A 54 -11.60 -18.36 -11.71
C LEU A 54 -12.64 -18.57 -12.83
N GLY A 55 -12.41 -18.01 -14.04
CA GLY A 55 -13.32 -18.13 -15.17
C GLY A 55 -14.63 -17.35 -15.02
N ILE A 56 -14.61 -16.25 -14.25
CA ILE A 56 -15.77 -15.42 -13.95
C ILE A 56 -15.50 -13.94 -14.21
N GLU A 57 -16.56 -13.17 -14.43
CA GLU A 57 -16.47 -11.71 -14.52
C GLU A 57 -16.24 -11.11 -13.13
N ALA A 58 -15.32 -10.13 -13.04
CA ALA A 58 -15.05 -9.43 -11.80
C ALA A 58 -16.27 -8.59 -11.37
N PRO A 59 -16.78 -8.75 -10.14
CA PRO A 59 -17.85 -7.91 -9.63
C PRO A 59 -17.34 -6.46 -9.45
N PRO A 60 -18.27 -5.47 -9.41
CA PRO A 60 -17.91 -4.09 -9.14
C PRO A 60 -17.19 -3.94 -7.79
N TRP A 61 -16.12 -3.17 -7.77
CA TRP A 61 -15.44 -2.79 -6.54
C TRP A 61 -16.33 -1.89 -5.68
N THR A 62 -16.49 -2.24 -4.40
CA THR A 62 -17.38 -1.51 -3.47
C THR A 62 -16.66 -0.49 -2.59
N GLY A 63 -15.34 -0.47 -2.61
CA GLY A 63 -14.51 0.41 -1.78
C GLY A 63 -14.24 -0.15 -0.39
N TYR A 64 -13.66 0.69 0.45
CA TYR A 64 -13.34 0.40 1.85
C TYR A 64 -14.25 1.20 2.79
N THR A 65 -14.29 0.81 4.05
CA THR A 65 -14.92 1.51 5.16
C THR A 65 -13.89 1.85 6.23
N SER A 66 -14.21 2.74 7.16
CA SER A 66 -13.29 3.09 8.26
C SER A 66 -12.96 1.89 9.18
N ALA A 67 -13.81 0.87 9.18
CA ALA A 67 -13.57 -0.37 9.94
C ALA A 67 -12.48 -1.25 9.31
N ASP A 68 -12.11 -0.99 8.06
CA ASP A 68 -11.09 -1.74 7.35
C ASP A 68 -9.67 -1.18 7.60
N LEU A 69 -9.52 -0.03 8.27
CA LEU A 69 -8.21 0.47 8.66
C LEU A 69 -7.53 -0.47 9.65
N TYR A 70 -6.26 -0.78 9.42
CA TYR A 70 -5.45 -1.46 10.44
C TYR A 70 -5.43 -0.64 11.74
N PRO A 71 -5.48 -1.29 12.92
CA PRO A 71 -5.57 -0.58 14.21
C PRO A 71 -4.40 0.37 14.49
N ASP A 72 -3.26 0.15 13.88
CA ASP A 72 -2.05 0.96 14.02
C ASP A 72 -1.89 2.05 12.95
N ALA A 73 -2.79 2.10 11.94
CA ALA A 73 -2.70 3.05 10.84
C ALA A 73 -2.86 4.50 11.34
N LEU A 74 -4.01 4.85 11.90
CA LEU A 74 -4.25 6.22 12.40
C LEU A 74 -3.22 6.65 13.46
N PRO A 75 -2.93 5.85 14.52
CA PRO A 75 -1.92 6.21 15.51
C PRO A 75 -0.53 6.47 14.91
N CYS A 76 -0.12 5.72 13.88
CA CYS A 76 1.15 5.92 13.21
C CYS A 76 1.17 7.25 12.45
N LEU A 77 0.13 7.54 11.64
CA LEU A 77 0.02 8.79 10.87
C LEU A 77 0.02 10.01 11.79
N GLU A 78 -0.78 9.99 12.86
CA GLU A 78 -0.85 11.05 13.86
C GLU A 78 0.50 11.28 14.54
N ARG A 79 1.20 10.21 14.94
CA ARG A 79 2.49 10.31 15.57
C ARG A 79 3.54 10.93 14.65
N LEU A 80 3.62 10.48 13.40
CA LEU A 80 4.57 11.02 12.42
C LEU A 80 4.33 12.52 12.17
N ARG A 81 3.08 12.95 12.05
CA ARG A 81 2.75 14.37 11.91
C ARG A 81 3.13 15.17 13.16
N ALA A 82 2.88 14.64 14.35
CA ALA A 82 3.28 15.27 15.62
C ALA A 82 4.80 15.39 15.76
N GLU A 83 5.56 14.48 15.16
CA GLU A 83 7.03 14.52 15.09
C GLU A 83 7.55 15.44 13.97
N GLY A 84 6.66 16.05 13.16
CA GLY A 84 6.99 17.05 12.16
C GLY A 84 7.31 16.50 10.76
N TYR A 85 7.01 15.23 10.49
CA TYR A 85 7.10 14.70 9.13
C TYR A 85 5.99 15.23 8.23
N VAL A 86 6.30 15.46 6.96
CA VAL A 86 5.28 15.54 5.90
C VAL A 86 4.72 14.14 5.67
N VAL A 87 3.43 13.95 5.86
CA VAL A 87 2.78 12.64 5.73
C VAL A 87 1.86 12.63 4.52
N GLY A 88 2.10 11.72 3.59
CA GLY A 88 1.29 11.56 2.38
C GLY A 88 0.77 10.14 2.19
N ILE A 89 -0.25 10.01 1.36
CA ILE A 89 -0.78 8.72 0.90
C ILE A 89 -0.77 8.74 -0.63
N ALA A 90 -0.17 7.71 -1.23
CA ALA A 90 -0.14 7.53 -2.68
C ALA A 90 -0.11 6.04 -3.04
N GLY A 91 -1.14 5.55 -3.72
CA GLY A 91 -1.28 4.13 -4.06
C GLY A 91 -1.99 3.89 -5.40
N ASN A 92 -2.00 2.63 -5.84
CA ASN A 92 -2.78 2.19 -7.01
C ASN A 92 -4.25 2.08 -6.62
N GLN A 93 -4.93 3.22 -6.57
CA GLN A 93 -6.28 3.36 -6.05
C GLN A 93 -7.18 4.17 -7.00
N PRO A 94 -8.50 3.96 -6.95
CA PRO A 94 -9.45 4.84 -7.62
C PRO A 94 -9.48 6.23 -6.96
N ALA A 95 -9.96 7.24 -7.68
CA ALA A 95 -10.05 8.61 -7.15
C ALA A 95 -10.95 8.72 -5.90
N SER A 96 -11.91 7.80 -5.72
CA SER A 96 -12.79 7.72 -4.56
C SER A 96 -12.04 7.35 -3.25
N CYS A 97 -10.81 6.86 -3.32
CA CYS A 97 -10.01 6.54 -2.15
C CYS A 97 -9.84 7.74 -1.21
N LYS A 98 -9.70 8.96 -1.77
CA LYS A 98 -9.60 10.17 -0.94
C LYS A 98 -10.83 10.38 -0.08
N ALA A 99 -12.04 10.24 -0.64
CA ALA A 99 -13.28 10.42 0.11
C ALA A 99 -13.39 9.40 1.27
N PHE A 100 -13.01 8.15 1.02
CA PHE A 100 -12.92 7.12 2.07
C PHE A 100 -11.98 7.53 3.20
N LEU A 101 -10.77 7.99 2.88
CA LEU A 101 -9.78 8.40 3.89
C LEU A 101 -10.26 9.61 4.69
N ASP A 102 -10.89 10.59 4.04
CA ASP A 102 -11.50 11.75 4.70
C ASP A 102 -12.61 11.32 5.69
N GLU A 103 -13.51 10.39 5.28
CA GLU A 103 -14.57 9.84 6.15
C GLU A 103 -14.01 9.01 7.31
N ALA A 104 -12.88 8.34 7.09
CA ALA A 104 -12.19 7.56 8.12
C ALA A 104 -11.40 8.44 9.12
N GLY A 105 -11.39 9.76 8.93
CA GLY A 105 -10.68 10.70 9.80
C GLY A 105 -9.18 10.74 9.60
N VAL A 106 -8.70 10.30 8.44
CA VAL A 106 -7.27 10.37 8.08
C VAL A 106 -6.88 11.81 7.79
N ASP A 107 -6.02 12.38 8.63
CA ASP A 107 -5.49 13.73 8.49
C ASP A 107 -4.02 13.67 8.05
N VAL A 108 -3.76 13.97 6.79
CA VAL A 108 -2.43 13.94 6.15
C VAL A 108 -2.24 15.13 5.22
N ASP A 109 -0.99 15.43 4.84
CA ASP A 109 -0.66 16.61 4.04
C ASP A 109 -1.14 16.47 2.59
N PHE A 110 -1.15 15.25 2.04
CA PHE A 110 -1.74 14.99 0.72
C PHE A 110 -2.23 13.54 0.58
N VAL A 111 -3.23 13.36 -0.28
CA VAL A 111 -3.72 12.06 -0.74
C VAL A 111 -3.72 12.04 -2.26
N ALA A 112 -3.04 11.07 -2.84
CA ALA A 112 -2.95 10.85 -4.28
C ALA A 112 -3.34 9.42 -4.64
N SER A 113 -3.81 9.25 -5.88
CA SER A 113 -4.12 7.93 -6.43
C SER A 113 -3.61 7.80 -7.85
N SER A 114 -3.32 6.57 -8.28
CA SER A 114 -2.93 6.28 -9.66
C SER A 114 -3.97 6.78 -10.66
N SER A 115 -5.25 6.68 -10.32
CA SER A 115 -6.34 7.17 -11.16
C SER A 115 -6.29 8.70 -11.35
N ALA A 116 -6.01 9.47 -10.29
CA ALA A 116 -5.89 10.93 -10.36
C ALA A 116 -4.61 11.37 -11.09
N TRP A 117 -3.53 10.63 -10.90
CA TRP A 117 -2.24 10.94 -11.53
C TRP A 117 -2.09 10.38 -12.95
N HIS A 118 -2.99 9.49 -13.40
CA HIS A 118 -2.90 8.76 -14.67
C HIS A 118 -1.57 7.99 -14.84
N VAL A 119 -1.02 7.53 -13.74
CA VAL A 119 0.19 6.70 -13.68
C VAL A 119 0.09 5.78 -12.45
N GLU A 120 0.50 4.52 -12.60
CA GLU A 120 0.42 3.53 -11.54
C GLU A 120 1.79 2.95 -11.20
N LYS A 121 1.93 2.44 -9.96
CA LYS A 121 3.06 1.60 -9.56
C LYS A 121 3.07 0.31 -10.39
N PRO A 122 4.23 -0.21 -10.74
CA PRO A 122 5.58 0.19 -10.32
C PRO A 122 6.28 1.18 -11.27
N ALA A 123 5.55 1.90 -12.13
CA ALA A 123 6.16 2.83 -13.07
C ALA A 123 7.01 3.90 -12.37
N PRO A 124 8.25 4.18 -12.82
CA PRO A 124 9.11 5.21 -12.22
C PRO A 124 8.43 6.58 -12.12
N ALA A 125 7.63 6.94 -13.12
CA ALA A 125 6.88 8.19 -13.15
C ALA A 125 5.90 8.36 -11.96
N PHE A 126 5.43 7.27 -11.34
CA PHE A 126 4.62 7.34 -10.13
C PHE A 126 5.45 7.91 -8.96
N PHE A 127 6.66 7.45 -8.78
CA PHE A 127 7.56 7.90 -7.71
C PHE A 127 8.11 9.31 -7.99
N GLU A 128 8.31 9.68 -9.26
CA GLU A 128 8.62 11.07 -9.65
C GLU A 128 7.48 12.04 -9.28
N ARG A 129 6.21 11.60 -9.35
CA ARG A 129 5.07 12.40 -8.87
C ARG A 129 5.12 12.61 -7.37
N ILE A 130 5.53 11.61 -6.57
CA ILE A 130 5.71 11.76 -5.12
C ILE A 130 6.78 12.82 -4.82
N VAL A 131 7.91 12.80 -5.53
CA VAL A 131 8.96 13.82 -5.41
C VAL A 131 8.42 15.22 -5.73
N THR A 132 7.62 15.32 -6.79
CA THR A 132 6.99 16.59 -7.19
C THR A 132 5.99 17.09 -6.14
N GLU A 133 5.17 16.19 -5.58
CA GLU A 133 4.14 16.50 -4.59
C GLU A 133 4.75 16.97 -3.26
N THR A 134 5.80 16.28 -2.82
CA THR A 134 6.50 16.64 -1.56
C THR A 134 7.45 17.83 -1.72
N GLY A 135 7.98 18.07 -2.92
CA GLY A 135 9.03 19.06 -3.18
C GLY A 135 10.37 18.70 -2.55
N LEU A 136 10.58 17.45 -2.12
CA LEU A 136 11.76 16.98 -1.41
C LEU A 136 12.65 16.10 -2.28
N PRO A 137 13.97 16.04 -1.99
CA PRO A 137 14.85 15.05 -2.62
C PRO A 137 14.38 13.63 -2.29
N PRO A 138 14.49 12.66 -3.22
CA PRO A 138 14.07 11.27 -2.95
C PRO A 138 14.66 10.68 -1.67
N ALA A 139 15.92 10.95 -1.37
CA ALA A 139 16.60 10.45 -0.18
C ALA A 139 16.02 10.96 1.16
N GLU A 140 15.17 11.98 1.12
CA GLU A 140 14.45 12.51 2.29
C GLU A 140 13.03 11.98 2.40
N ILE A 141 12.61 11.09 1.52
CA ILE A 141 11.26 10.51 1.46
C ILE A 141 11.33 9.03 1.79
N ALA A 142 10.58 8.58 2.80
CA ALA A 142 10.29 7.18 3.02
C ALA A 142 9.01 6.78 2.27
N TYR A 143 9.03 5.67 1.54
CA TYR A 143 7.84 5.08 0.94
C TYR A 143 7.53 3.74 1.60
N VAL A 144 6.33 3.60 2.16
CA VAL A 144 5.88 2.47 2.97
C VAL A 144 4.85 1.67 2.19
N GLY A 145 5.10 0.38 1.99
CA GLY A 145 4.16 -0.53 1.32
C GLY A 145 4.41 -1.99 1.68
N ASP A 146 3.46 -2.85 1.32
CA ASP A 146 3.51 -4.29 1.59
C ASP A 146 4.17 -5.08 0.46
N ARG A 147 4.16 -4.56 -0.77
CA ARG A 147 4.63 -5.28 -1.95
C ARG A 147 6.09 -4.96 -2.29
N VAL A 148 6.90 -6.01 -2.38
CA VAL A 148 8.32 -5.85 -2.77
C VAL A 148 8.44 -5.40 -4.23
N ASP A 149 7.66 -5.98 -5.13
CA ASP A 149 7.68 -5.70 -6.57
C ASP A 149 7.10 -4.32 -6.94
N ASN A 150 6.11 -3.87 -6.18
CA ASN A 150 5.30 -2.70 -6.52
C ASN A 150 5.65 -1.45 -5.70
N ASP A 151 6.19 -1.65 -4.48
CA ASP A 151 6.51 -0.57 -3.55
C ASP A 151 8.02 -0.48 -3.27
N VAL A 152 8.61 -1.56 -2.76
CA VAL A 152 9.98 -1.55 -2.22
C VAL A 152 11.02 -1.33 -3.31
N VAL A 153 11.03 -2.20 -4.32
CA VAL A 153 12.03 -2.13 -5.40
C VAL A 153 11.92 -0.83 -6.17
N PRO A 154 10.72 -0.39 -6.64
CA PRO A 154 10.64 0.85 -7.41
C PRO A 154 10.91 2.10 -6.56
N ALA A 155 10.51 2.16 -5.28
CA ALA A 155 10.87 3.27 -4.39
C ALA A 155 12.39 3.36 -4.18
N ALA A 156 13.05 2.22 -3.90
CA ALA A 156 14.51 2.17 -3.78
C ALA A 156 15.22 2.56 -5.09
N ASN A 157 14.66 2.18 -6.26
CA ASN A 157 15.19 2.60 -7.56
C ASN A 157 15.05 4.11 -7.81
N ALA A 158 14.00 4.72 -7.26
CA ALA A 158 13.78 6.17 -7.29
C ALA A 158 14.70 6.92 -6.30
N GLY A 159 15.49 6.23 -5.49
CA GLY A 159 16.37 6.81 -4.48
C GLY A 159 15.68 7.16 -3.16
N MET A 160 14.45 6.66 -2.94
CA MET A 160 13.73 6.82 -1.69
C MET A 160 14.16 5.78 -0.65
N VAL A 161 13.87 6.04 0.62
CA VAL A 161 13.99 5.04 1.68
C VAL A 161 12.79 4.10 1.60
N ALA A 162 13.01 2.91 1.06
CA ALA A 162 11.96 1.92 0.93
C ALA A 162 11.70 1.23 2.27
N VAL A 163 10.42 1.16 2.68
CA VAL A 163 9.97 0.50 3.90
C VAL A 163 8.99 -0.61 3.53
N HIS A 164 9.30 -1.83 3.92
CA HIS A 164 8.43 -2.98 3.73
C HIS A 164 7.65 -3.26 5.01
N VAL A 165 6.32 -3.29 4.92
CA VAL A 165 5.45 -3.79 6.00
C VAL A 165 4.91 -5.16 5.61
N ARG A 166 5.06 -6.15 6.51
CA ARG A 166 4.67 -7.54 6.24
C ARG A 166 3.20 -7.77 6.57
N ARG A 167 2.32 -7.38 5.62
CA ARG A 167 0.87 -7.52 5.70
C ARG A 167 0.31 -8.12 4.41
N GLY A 168 -0.87 -8.68 4.48
CA GLY A 168 -1.54 -9.26 3.33
C GLY A 168 -0.78 -10.39 2.63
N PRO A 169 -1.38 -10.98 1.57
CA PRO A 169 -0.77 -12.10 0.86
C PRO A 169 0.59 -11.77 0.24
N TRP A 170 0.70 -10.58 -0.37
CA TRP A 170 1.95 -10.14 -1.01
C TRP A 170 3.04 -9.88 0.02
N GLY A 171 2.75 -9.11 1.08
CA GLY A 171 3.71 -8.79 2.12
C GLY A 171 4.31 -10.03 2.80
N TYR A 172 3.48 -11.05 3.08
CA TYR A 172 3.96 -12.31 3.65
C TYR A 172 4.77 -13.16 2.68
N LEU A 173 4.34 -13.27 1.43
CA LEU A 173 5.00 -14.14 0.45
C LEU A 173 6.28 -13.49 -0.10
N GLN A 174 6.22 -12.22 -0.44
CA GLN A 174 7.34 -11.47 -1.00
C GLN A 174 8.41 -11.11 0.04
N ALA A 175 8.09 -11.17 1.34
CA ALA A 175 9.10 -11.07 2.41
C ALA A 175 10.21 -12.13 2.31
N ARG A 176 10.01 -13.19 1.51
CA ARG A 176 10.99 -14.24 1.25
C ARG A 176 11.78 -14.04 -0.04
N TRP A 177 11.44 -13.02 -0.83
CA TRP A 177 12.16 -12.73 -2.06
C TRP A 177 13.51 -12.06 -1.76
N PRO A 178 14.56 -12.34 -2.55
CA PRO A 178 15.86 -11.66 -2.36
C PRO A 178 15.75 -10.14 -2.46
N GLU A 179 14.82 -9.65 -3.28
CA GLU A 179 14.60 -8.23 -3.53
C GLU A 179 14.10 -7.45 -2.31
N VAL A 180 13.57 -8.14 -1.27
CA VAL A 180 13.19 -7.50 -0.01
C VAL A 180 14.39 -6.85 0.69
N GLU A 181 15.61 -7.30 0.38
CA GLU A 181 16.86 -6.68 0.86
C GLU A 181 17.05 -5.21 0.38
N ARG A 182 16.24 -4.77 -0.58
CA ARG A 182 16.19 -3.37 -1.01
C ARG A 182 15.44 -2.46 -0.03
N ALA A 183 14.64 -3.03 0.86
CA ALA A 183 14.00 -2.27 1.94
C ALA A 183 15.05 -1.88 3.00
N ALA A 184 15.16 -0.59 3.26
CA ALA A 184 16.00 -0.06 4.34
C ALA A 184 15.41 -0.40 5.72
N ILE A 185 14.09 -0.51 5.80
CA ILE A 185 13.32 -0.83 7.02
C ILE A 185 12.34 -1.95 6.69
N ARG A 186 12.19 -2.92 7.61
CA ARG A 186 11.22 -4.02 7.53
C ARG A 186 10.45 -4.09 8.83
N LEU A 187 9.14 -4.12 8.74
CA LEU A 187 8.23 -4.01 9.87
C LEU A 187 7.15 -5.10 9.81
N ASP A 188 6.67 -5.51 10.96
CA ASP A 188 5.46 -6.31 11.11
C ASP A 188 4.25 -5.44 11.51
N SER A 189 4.50 -4.22 11.99
CA SER A 189 3.48 -3.26 12.40
C SER A 189 3.92 -1.82 12.12
N LEU A 190 2.99 -0.96 11.71
CA LEU A 190 3.25 0.47 11.56
C LEU A 190 3.56 1.17 12.89
N ALA A 191 3.20 0.55 14.03
CA ALA A 191 3.58 1.07 15.35
C ALA A 191 5.11 1.16 15.55
N GLU A 192 5.88 0.35 14.80
CA GLU A 192 7.34 0.32 14.87
C GLU A 192 7.99 1.42 13.99
N LEU A 193 7.25 1.95 13.01
CA LEU A 193 7.80 2.83 11.98
C LEU A 193 8.44 4.12 12.53
N PRO A 194 7.81 4.90 13.46
CA PRO A 194 8.41 6.14 13.93
C PRO A 194 9.78 5.92 14.57
N GLU A 195 9.94 4.86 15.35
CA GLU A 195 11.23 4.52 15.97
C GLU A 195 12.25 4.04 14.94
N ALA A 196 11.83 3.23 13.96
CA ALA A 196 12.71 2.76 12.91
C ALA A 196 13.25 3.90 12.04
N LEU A 197 12.44 4.92 11.75
CA LEU A 197 12.85 6.10 10.98
C LEU A 197 13.90 6.97 11.70
N ALA A 198 13.93 6.96 13.03
CA ALA A 198 14.92 7.71 13.80
C ALA A 198 16.35 7.16 13.67
N HIS A 199 16.51 5.97 13.10
CA HIS A 199 17.79 5.29 12.94
C HIS A 199 18.33 5.27 11.48
N VAL A 200 17.66 5.97 10.54
CA VAL A 200 17.99 6.00 9.10
C VAL A 200 18.44 7.37 8.62
#